data_e3493fb6647cb50b0b896b8b0ce952b1
#
_entry.id   e3493fb6647cb50b0b896b8b0ce952b1
#
_cell.length_a   1.000
_cell.length_b   1.000
_cell.length_c   1.000
_cell.angle_alpha   90.00
_cell.angle_beta   90.00
_cell.angle_gamma   90.00
#
_symmetry.space_group_name_H-M   'P 1'
#
loop_
_entity.id
_entity.type
_entity.pdbx_description
1 polymer ?
#
loop_
_entity_poly.entity_id
_entity_poly.type
_entity_poly.pdbx_seq_one_letter_code
_entity_poly.pdbx_strand_id
1 'polypeptide(L)'
;MLRFKVLGSCSGTEPMEGRHHTSIALTVNDRHYFFDAGENCAHTGYIGGIDMTAIRAVFISHPHTDHIGGLMGLMWTANKLCWRKRTPPADGVIKVFIPEVSIAEGFYDILKKFENIYPGFDVSVDKPAVGTFYKDENISVTAFETHHMKPAD
;
A
#
# COMPACT_ATOMS: atom_id res chain seq x y z
N MET A 1 -2.47 3.87 20.17
CA MET A 1 -2.64 2.39 20.27
C MET A 1 -1.94 1.74 19.08
N LEU A 2 -1.25 0.61 19.29
CA LEU A 2 -0.63 -0.20 18.22
C LEU A 2 -1.56 -1.38 17.88
N ARG A 3 -1.88 -1.58 16.60
CA ARG A 3 -2.62 -2.75 16.11
C ARG A 3 -1.97 -3.28 14.83
N PHE A 4 -1.90 -4.59 14.74
CA PHE A 4 -1.39 -5.34 13.59
C PHE A 4 -2.50 -6.21 13.02
N LYS A 5 -2.71 -6.15 11.71
CA LYS A 5 -3.76 -6.90 11.03
C LYS A 5 -3.21 -7.56 9.76
N VAL A 6 -3.27 -8.88 9.70
CA VAL A 6 -3.00 -9.64 8.47
C VAL A 6 -4.23 -9.57 7.58
N LEU A 7 -4.10 -9.01 6.40
CA LEU A 7 -5.18 -8.85 5.41
C LEU A 7 -5.14 -9.96 4.37
N GLY A 8 -3.97 -10.52 4.13
CA GLY A 8 -3.75 -11.62 3.23
C GLY A 8 -2.45 -12.36 3.57
N SER A 9 -2.43 -13.67 3.40
CA SER A 9 -1.33 -14.56 3.78
C SER A 9 -1.15 -15.76 2.85
N CYS A 10 -1.76 -15.79 1.66
CA CYS A 10 -1.48 -16.86 0.71
C CYS A 10 -0.29 -16.53 -0.19
N SER A 11 0.32 -17.58 -0.75
CA SER A 11 1.39 -17.42 -1.74
C SER A 11 0.84 -17.00 -3.09
N GLY A 12 1.71 -16.53 -3.98
CA GLY A 12 1.36 -16.10 -5.34
C GLY A 12 1.14 -17.23 -6.35
N THR A 13 1.33 -18.47 -5.96
CA THR A 13 1.30 -19.60 -6.93
C THR A 13 -0.11 -20.01 -7.32
N GLU A 14 -1.05 -19.96 -6.38
CA GLU A 14 -2.44 -20.37 -6.63
C GLU A 14 -3.40 -19.70 -5.64
N PRO A 15 -4.64 -19.44 -6.07
CA PRO A 15 -5.68 -18.96 -5.17
C PRO A 15 -5.99 -20.01 -4.09
N MET A 16 -6.18 -19.54 -2.86
CA MET A 16 -6.55 -20.38 -1.71
C MET A 16 -7.88 -19.92 -1.15
N GLU A 17 -8.80 -20.87 -0.90
CA GLU A 17 -10.10 -20.56 -0.33
C GLU A 17 -9.96 -19.84 1.03
N GLY A 18 -10.70 -18.74 1.18
CA GLY A 18 -10.71 -17.93 2.40
C GLY A 18 -9.40 -17.16 2.69
N ARG A 19 -8.45 -17.12 1.76
CA ARG A 19 -7.20 -16.37 1.88
C ARG A 19 -7.01 -15.43 0.71
N HIS A 20 -6.33 -14.33 0.98
CA HIS A 20 -5.92 -13.32 0.00
C HIS A 20 -4.39 -13.24 -0.06
N HIS A 21 -3.88 -12.66 -1.14
CA HIS A 21 -2.45 -12.44 -1.32
C HIS A 21 -1.85 -11.53 -0.24
N THR A 22 -0.54 -11.58 -0.11
CA THR A 22 0.20 -10.98 1.01
C THR A 22 -0.11 -9.49 1.20
N SER A 23 -0.63 -9.15 2.35
CA SER A 23 -0.79 -7.76 2.78
C SER A 23 -0.97 -7.70 4.29
N ILE A 24 -0.31 -6.75 4.92
CA ILE A 24 -0.38 -6.51 6.35
C ILE A 24 -0.62 -5.03 6.58
N ALA A 25 -1.52 -4.70 7.49
CA ALA A 25 -1.75 -3.34 7.94
C ALA A 25 -1.33 -3.14 9.39
N LEU A 26 -0.46 -2.17 9.62
CA LEU A 26 -0.07 -1.69 10.92
C LEU A 26 -0.82 -0.38 11.20
N THR A 27 -1.48 -0.28 12.35
CA THR A 27 -2.12 0.96 12.83
C THR A 27 -1.39 1.48 14.05
N VAL A 28 -0.91 2.71 13.99
CA VAL A 28 -0.29 3.42 15.10
C VAL A 28 -0.91 4.81 15.19
N ASN A 29 -1.49 5.17 16.33
CA ASN A 29 -2.09 6.49 16.57
C ASN A 29 -3.04 6.92 15.43
N ASP A 30 -3.92 5.99 15.03
CA ASP A 30 -4.91 6.16 13.95
C ASP A 30 -4.32 6.49 12.56
N ARG A 31 -3.03 6.21 12.36
CA ARG A 31 -2.36 6.20 11.06
C ARG A 31 -2.13 4.76 10.61
N HIS A 32 -2.31 4.50 9.33
CA HIS A 32 -2.22 3.16 8.76
C HIS A 32 -1.01 3.05 7.82
N TYR A 33 -0.29 1.96 7.97
CA TYR A 33 0.89 1.60 7.19
C TYR A 33 0.66 0.22 6.61
N PHE A 34 0.77 0.08 5.29
CA PHE A 34 0.64 -1.21 4.63
C PHE A 34 2.01 -1.78 4.32
N PHE A 35 2.20 -3.05 4.59
CA PHE A 35 3.34 -3.85 4.17
C PHE A 35 2.82 -4.87 3.17
N ASP A 36 3.23 -4.70 1.91
CA ASP A 36 2.66 -5.27 0.72
C ASP A 36 1.17 -4.94 0.49
N ALA A 37 0.77 -4.96 -0.74
CA ALA A 37 -0.57 -4.65 -1.20
C ALA A 37 -1.04 -5.70 -2.19
N GLY A 38 -1.08 -6.95 -1.75
CA GLY A 38 -1.61 -8.05 -2.54
C GLY A 38 -3.08 -7.89 -2.85
N GLU A 39 -3.59 -8.76 -3.72
CA GLU A 39 -4.98 -8.77 -4.15
C GLU A 39 -5.95 -8.68 -2.96
N ASN A 40 -7.00 -7.89 -3.14
CA ASN A 40 -8.08 -7.67 -2.17
C ASN A 40 -7.71 -6.89 -0.88
N CYS A 41 -6.49 -6.43 -0.72
CA CYS A 41 -6.06 -5.73 0.50
C CYS A 41 -6.93 -4.51 0.83
N ALA A 42 -7.41 -3.78 -0.18
CA ALA A 42 -8.32 -2.64 0.00
C ALA A 42 -9.67 -3.09 0.60
N HIS A 43 -10.27 -4.15 0.05
CA HIS A 43 -11.54 -4.68 0.52
C HIS A 43 -11.42 -5.25 1.94
N THR A 44 -10.46 -6.14 2.17
CA THR A 44 -10.25 -6.78 3.48
C THR A 44 -9.86 -5.76 4.56
N GLY A 45 -9.08 -4.76 4.18
CA GLY A 45 -8.73 -3.65 5.06
C GLY A 45 -9.95 -2.82 5.44
N TYR A 46 -10.77 -2.42 4.44
CA TYR A 46 -11.96 -1.60 4.67
C TYR A 46 -12.99 -2.31 5.56
N ILE A 47 -13.39 -3.55 5.24
CA ILE A 47 -14.31 -4.32 6.09
C ILE A 47 -13.70 -4.64 7.46
N GLY A 48 -12.38 -4.73 7.53
CA GLY A 48 -11.62 -4.87 8.78
C GLY A 48 -11.53 -3.60 9.62
N GLY A 49 -12.15 -2.48 9.21
CA GLY A 49 -12.22 -1.24 9.97
C GLY A 49 -11.00 -0.34 9.82
N ILE A 50 -10.19 -0.51 8.76
CA ILE A 50 -9.10 0.42 8.45
C ILE A 50 -9.68 1.65 7.75
N ASP A 51 -9.37 2.82 8.26
CA ASP A 51 -9.70 4.09 7.61
C ASP A 51 -8.74 4.36 6.44
N MET A 52 -9.19 4.10 5.22
CA MET A 52 -8.38 4.28 4.02
C MET A 52 -7.96 5.74 3.79
N THR A 53 -8.66 6.71 4.38
CA THR A 53 -8.25 8.13 4.29
C THR A 53 -7.13 8.48 5.28
N ALA A 54 -6.80 7.57 6.19
CA ALA A 54 -5.71 7.72 7.16
C ALA A 54 -4.48 6.86 6.83
N ILE A 55 -4.42 6.30 5.59
CA ILE A 55 -3.21 5.63 5.10
C ILE A 55 -2.11 6.68 4.91
N ARG A 56 -0.96 6.42 5.52
CA ARG A 56 0.21 7.29 5.44
C ARG A 56 1.26 6.75 4.47
N ALA A 57 1.54 5.45 4.54
CA ALA A 57 2.52 4.83 3.66
C ALA A 57 2.18 3.38 3.31
N VAL A 58 2.67 2.95 2.15
CA VAL A 58 2.65 1.58 1.64
C VAL A 58 4.08 1.18 1.32
N PHE A 59 4.54 0.09 1.89
CA PHE A 59 5.88 -0.46 1.69
C PHE A 59 5.77 -1.77 0.93
N ILE A 60 6.28 -1.82 -0.28
CA ILE A 60 6.26 -3.00 -1.15
C ILE A 60 7.62 -3.69 -1.08
N SER A 61 7.62 -4.94 -0.67
CA SER A 61 8.83 -5.74 -0.54
C SER A 61 9.49 -6.03 -1.89
N HIS A 62 8.69 -6.43 -2.88
CA HIS A 62 9.13 -6.72 -4.24
C HIS A 62 7.93 -6.71 -5.22
N PRO A 63 8.17 -6.63 -6.56
CA PRO A 63 7.12 -6.36 -7.54
C PRO A 63 6.37 -7.61 -8.05
N HIS A 64 6.34 -8.73 -7.33
CA HIS A 64 5.48 -9.84 -7.71
C HIS A 64 4.00 -9.50 -7.50
N THR A 65 3.13 -10.02 -8.36
CA THR A 65 1.71 -9.67 -8.39
C THR A 65 0.99 -9.94 -7.07
N ASP A 66 1.35 -10.99 -6.36
CA ASP A 66 0.80 -11.32 -5.04
C ASP A 66 1.18 -10.33 -3.93
N HIS A 67 2.13 -9.43 -4.20
CA HIS A 67 2.53 -8.35 -3.29
C HIS A 67 2.07 -6.96 -3.74
N ILE A 68 1.76 -6.77 -5.02
CA ILE A 68 1.38 -5.46 -5.57
C ILE A 68 0.01 -5.43 -6.26
N GLY A 69 -0.61 -6.58 -6.55
CA GLY A 69 -1.82 -6.66 -7.38
C GLY A 69 -3.02 -5.87 -6.86
N GLY A 70 -3.06 -5.58 -5.57
CA GLY A 70 -4.09 -4.75 -4.93
C GLY A 70 -3.74 -3.26 -4.80
N LEU A 71 -2.52 -2.84 -5.15
CA LEU A 71 -2.04 -1.47 -4.90
C LEU A 71 -2.91 -0.41 -5.61
N MET A 72 -3.23 -0.63 -6.89
CA MET A 72 -4.10 0.30 -7.62
C MET A 72 -5.50 0.37 -6.97
N GLY A 73 -6.06 -0.76 -6.58
CA GLY A 73 -7.34 -0.81 -5.87
C GLY A 73 -7.30 -0.12 -4.51
N LEU A 74 -6.17 -0.18 -3.81
CA LEU A 74 -5.95 0.52 -2.54
C LEU A 74 -5.98 2.03 -2.74
N MET A 75 -5.23 2.55 -3.73
CA MET A 75 -5.23 3.98 -4.10
C MET A 75 -6.63 4.44 -4.55
N TRP A 76 -7.29 3.64 -5.40
CA TRP A 76 -8.65 3.93 -5.85
C TRP A 76 -9.64 4.00 -4.68
N THR A 77 -9.61 3.03 -3.77
CA THR A 77 -10.49 2.99 -2.59
C THR A 77 -10.25 4.20 -1.68
N ALA A 78 -8.99 4.54 -1.43
CA ALA A 78 -8.64 5.72 -0.63
C ALA A 78 -9.19 7.01 -1.29
N ASN A 79 -8.97 7.20 -2.60
CA ASN A 79 -9.52 8.33 -3.36
C ASN A 79 -11.05 8.41 -3.27
N LYS A 80 -11.76 7.29 -3.48
CA LYS A 80 -13.24 7.24 -3.36
C LYS A 80 -13.75 7.60 -1.97
N LEU A 81 -13.05 7.17 -0.93
CA LEU A 81 -13.43 7.49 0.44
C LEU A 81 -13.12 8.95 0.81
N CYS A 82 -12.10 9.56 0.21
CA CYS A 82 -11.89 11.01 0.29
C CYS A 82 -13.09 11.78 -0.30
N TRP A 83 -13.60 11.38 -1.46
CA TRP A 83 -14.83 11.94 -2.03
C TRP A 83 -16.03 11.76 -1.11
N ARG A 84 -16.24 10.55 -0.59
CA ARG A 84 -17.36 10.25 0.30
C ARG A 84 -17.32 11.05 1.61
N LYS A 85 -16.13 11.16 2.21
CA LYS A 85 -15.94 11.90 3.48
C LYS A 85 -15.76 13.41 3.27
N ARG A 86 -15.56 13.86 2.03
CA ARG A 86 -15.22 15.25 1.68
C ARG A 86 -13.98 15.75 2.42
N THR A 87 -12.96 14.90 2.49
CA THR A 87 -11.68 15.20 3.14
C THR A 87 -10.53 14.57 2.35
N PRO A 88 -9.39 15.26 2.21
CA PRO A 88 -8.19 14.65 1.65
C PRO A 88 -7.65 13.55 2.56
N PRO A 89 -6.66 12.77 2.11
CA PRO A 89 -5.88 11.92 3.00
C PRO A 89 -5.32 12.72 4.18
N ALA A 90 -5.16 12.08 5.30
CA ALA A 90 -4.76 12.74 6.54
C ALA A 90 -3.49 13.60 6.41
N ASP A 91 -2.56 13.21 5.52
CA ASP A 91 -1.31 13.94 5.26
C ASP A 91 -1.28 14.57 3.84
N GLY A 92 -2.41 14.59 3.12
CA GLY A 92 -2.54 15.08 1.75
C GLY A 92 -1.91 14.16 0.69
N VAL A 93 -1.02 13.24 1.09
CA VAL A 93 -0.29 12.34 0.21
C VAL A 93 -0.17 10.95 0.83
N ILE A 94 -0.36 9.91 0.01
CA ILE A 94 -0.01 8.53 0.39
C ILE A 94 1.38 8.23 -0.17
N LYS A 95 2.33 7.88 0.69
CA LYS A 95 3.69 7.53 0.28
C LYS A 95 3.77 6.06 -0.10
N VAL A 96 4.27 5.75 -1.29
CA VAL A 96 4.49 4.38 -1.75
C VAL A 96 5.99 4.16 -1.93
N PHE A 97 6.53 3.18 -1.23
CA PHE A 97 7.92 2.75 -1.36
C PHE A 97 7.94 1.39 -2.06
N ILE A 98 8.57 1.33 -3.23
CA ILE A 98 8.61 0.14 -4.08
C ILE A 98 9.95 0.05 -4.82
N PRO A 99 10.58 -1.14 -4.92
CA PRO A 99 11.85 -1.30 -5.64
C PRO A 99 11.80 -0.86 -7.10
N GLU A 100 10.67 -1.10 -7.80
CA GLU A 100 10.44 -0.68 -9.18
C GLU A 100 9.37 0.42 -9.23
N VAL A 101 9.83 1.66 -9.19
CA VAL A 101 8.99 2.88 -9.07
C VAL A 101 7.99 3.00 -10.21
N SER A 102 8.38 2.66 -11.44
CA SER A 102 7.55 2.79 -12.64
C SER A 102 6.22 2.03 -12.56
N ILE A 103 6.16 0.95 -11.77
CA ILE A 103 4.93 0.17 -11.58
C ILE A 103 3.88 0.98 -10.82
N ALA A 104 4.24 1.55 -9.68
CA ALA A 104 3.30 2.32 -8.86
C ALA A 104 2.92 3.64 -9.53
N GLU A 105 3.86 4.31 -10.19
CA GLU A 105 3.58 5.48 -11.03
C GLU A 105 2.60 5.14 -12.14
N GLY A 106 2.80 4.00 -12.83
CA GLY A 106 1.91 3.51 -13.89
C GLY A 106 0.50 3.25 -13.36
N PHE A 107 0.35 2.64 -12.20
CA PHE A 107 -0.95 2.42 -11.56
C PHE A 107 -1.65 3.74 -11.22
N TYR A 108 -0.92 4.72 -10.71
CA TYR A 108 -1.48 6.03 -10.38
C TYR A 108 -1.83 6.84 -11.64
N ASP A 109 -1.01 6.74 -12.69
CA ASP A 109 -1.30 7.38 -13.97
C ASP A 109 -2.54 6.78 -14.66
N ILE A 110 -2.71 5.46 -14.59
CA ILE A 110 -3.92 4.79 -15.06
C ILE A 110 -5.12 5.30 -14.25
N LEU A 111 -5.02 5.35 -12.93
CA LEU A 111 -6.09 5.83 -12.06
C LEU A 111 -6.52 7.25 -12.44
N LYS A 112 -5.59 8.16 -12.66
CA LYS A 112 -5.85 9.56 -13.09
C LYS A 112 -6.55 9.67 -14.45
N LYS A 113 -6.42 8.67 -15.32
CA LYS A 113 -7.04 8.68 -16.66
C LYS A 113 -8.53 8.34 -16.63
N PHE A 114 -8.99 7.53 -15.71
CA PHE A 114 -10.38 7.08 -15.67
C PHE A 114 -11.15 7.53 -14.42
N GLU A 115 -10.49 8.14 -13.46
CA GLU A 115 -11.10 8.60 -12.21
C GLU A 115 -10.83 10.08 -11.97
N ASN A 116 -11.82 10.74 -11.38
CA ASN A 116 -11.59 12.06 -10.81
C ASN A 116 -10.83 11.92 -9.48
N ILE A 117 -9.68 12.56 -9.39
CA ILE A 117 -8.90 12.58 -8.16
C ILE A 117 -9.46 13.62 -7.21
N TYR A 118 -9.64 13.26 -5.95
CA TYR A 118 -10.14 14.17 -4.93
C TYR A 118 -9.14 15.34 -4.72
N PRO A 119 -9.62 16.59 -4.64
CA PRO A 119 -8.74 17.73 -4.37
C PRO A 119 -7.90 17.51 -3.10
N GLY A 120 -6.57 17.58 -3.25
CA GLY A 120 -5.64 17.31 -2.16
C GLY A 120 -5.31 15.82 -1.91
N PHE A 121 -5.82 14.90 -2.77
CA PHE A 121 -5.32 13.53 -2.80
C PHE A 121 -4.13 13.44 -3.74
N ASP A 122 -3.04 12.90 -3.25
CA ASP A 122 -1.85 12.62 -4.07
C ASP A 122 -1.17 11.32 -3.63
N VAL A 123 -0.30 10.79 -4.51
CA VAL A 123 0.53 9.62 -4.26
C VAL A 123 1.97 9.96 -4.63
N SER A 124 2.88 9.90 -3.67
CA SER A 124 4.32 9.95 -3.95
C SER A 124 4.88 8.54 -4.05
N VAL A 125 5.78 8.32 -4.98
CA VAL A 125 6.43 7.02 -5.19
C VAL A 125 7.93 7.18 -5.09
N ASP A 126 8.55 6.38 -4.21
CA ASP A 126 9.98 6.41 -3.96
C ASP A 126 10.56 4.99 -3.94
N LYS A 127 11.83 4.86 -4.34
CA LYS A 127 12.58 3.62 -4.20
C LYS A 127 13.17 3.52 -2.79
N PRO A 128 12.92 2.43 -2.03
CA PRO A 128 13.54 2.25 -0.73
C PRO A 128 15.05 2.04 -0.86
N ALA A 129 15.83 2.74 -0.05
CA ALA A 129 17.26 2.47 0.11
C ALA A 129 17.49 1.36 1.15
N VAL A 130 18.57 0.60 1.01
CA VAL A 130 19.02 -0.33 2.06
C VAL A 130 19.35 0.46 3.34
N GLY A 131 18.95 -0.06 4.48
CA GLY A 131 19.01 0.65 5.75
C GLY A 131 17.68 1.31 6.10
N THR A 132 17.69 2.24 7.03
CA THR A 132 16.48 2.98 7.43
C THR A 132 16.13 4.02 6.37
N PHE A 133 15.05 3.78 5.63
CA PHE A 133 14.60 4.64 4.50
C PHE A 133 13.32 5.42 4.79
N TYR A 134 12.57 5.05 5.83
CA TYR A 134 11.38 5.77 6.26
C TYR A 134 11.39 5.95 7.77
N LYS A 135 11.02 7.13 8.20
CA LYS A 135 10.83 7.45 9.63
C LYS A 135 9.82 8.58 9.77
N ASP A 136 8.89 8.39 10.68
CA ASP A 136 8.00 9.45 11.15
C ASP A 136 7.87 9.40 12.68
N GLU A 137 6.88 10.08 13.25
CA GLU A 137 6.64 10.10 14.70
C GLU A 137 6.11 8.77 15.25
N ASN A 138 5.63 7.86 14.37
CA ASN A 138 4.99 6.62 14.76
C ASN A 138 5.89 5.39 14.57
N ILE A 139 6.61 5.35 13.43
CA ILE A 139 7.38 4.16 13.03
C ILE A 139 8.71 4.53 12.37
N SER A 140 9.61 3.55 12.36
CA SER A 140 10.82 3.55 11.53
C SER A 140 10.87 2.26 10.74
N VAL A 141 11.14 2.35 9.42
CA VAL A 141 11.19 1.20 8.52
C VAL A 141 12.58 1.06 7.93
N THR A 142 13.12 -0.15 8.02
CA THR A 142 14.45 -0.50 7.54
C THR A 142 14.35 -1.59 6.48
N ALA A 143 15.00 -1.39 5.33
CA ALA A 143 15.08 -2.39 4.28
C ALA A 143 16.41 -3.15 4.36
N PHE A 144 16.33 -4.44 4.08
CA PHE A 144 17.47 -5.34 3.93
C PHE A 144 17.39 -6.01 2.57
N GLU A 145 18.53 -6.20 1.92
CA GLU A 145 18.58 -6.99 0.69
C GLU A 145 18.26 -8.45 0.95
N THR A 146 17.52 -9.04 0.03
CA THR A 146 17.22 -10.48 0.03
C THR A 146 17.58 -11.08 -1.33
N HIS A 147 17.81 -12.39 -1.37
CA HIS A 147 18.12 -13.12 -2.62
C HIS A 147 16.88 -13.75 -3.27
N HIS A 148 15.68 -13.29 -2.92
CA HIS A 148 14.42 -13.83 -3.46
C HIS A 148 14.26 -13.52 -4.96
N MET A 149 14.56 -12.27 -5.36
CA MET A 149 14.59 -11.89 -6.77
C MET A 149 16.00 -12.17 -7.31
N LYS A 150 16.11 -13.09 -8.28
CA LYS A 150 17.37 -13.23 -9.02
C LYS A 150 17.55 -12.00 -9.91
N PRO A 151 18.78 -11.48 -10.07
CA PRO A 151 19.04 -10.52 -11.13
C PRO A 151 18.56 -11.12 -12.45
N ALA A 152 17.93 -10.31 -13.30
CA ALA A 152 17.70 -10.72 -14.68
C ALA A 152 19.08 -10.91 -15.34
N ASP A 153 19.34 -12.13 -15.84
CA ASP A 153 20.55 -12.46 -16.61
C ASP A 153 20.58 -11.66 -17.91
#